data_51af81a9053103cf924d130f812013ab
#
_entry.id   51af81a9053103cf924d130f812013ab
#
_cell.length_a   1.000
_cell.length_b   1.000
_cell.length_c   1.000
_cell.angle_alpha   90.00
_cell.angle_beta   90.00
_cell.angle_gamma   90.00
#
_symmetry.space_group_name_H-M   'P 1'
#
loop_
_entity.id
_entity.type
_entity.pdbx_description
1 polymer ?
#
loop_
_entity_poly.entity_id
_entity_poly.type
_entity_poly.pdbx_seq_one_letter_code
_entity_poly.pdbx_strand_id
1 'polypeptide(L)'
;MKILRKFCLAVVMFLGLCSLQNLTAEVRHHTVQPGQTLYSISRAYGVTVEAIKAANPQIEGTSIPTGVKLIIPESTTEPIDMPLVPEVVHGQISDEPRKDTTATTFRQTQDNGSVRTLWDLSEVDHWTDGTLNMAVIMPFNLGAGTAAENKTQMRSVEFYEGVLMAVEEIQSRGRRVTIQAYDTGSESLYSILANPQLMMADVVIAPMEDNELRQVADWGERMGTPVISPFNVSTGLIESYEHVFQVNVSKAMLYPQLTEDLLKRFEGYTFVFIADSVGNRKIDPYPALLKEALTEHNVPFRELSYLHPSRLMACDSILGLKEEPLVFVPVTPQAEAMRRMFSGLQHVKILRDARYQEALTKGIASPAGPPKLAMLGYPEWILNTSDFINYYYDLNVYMFSKVYANPFDPELNTFYSNFKKWYGKEPMALVPKYGILGYDVAKFFFEALSRYGEHLEERLDGQLTDGLQNVFCFDRSMGRGFFNRGFYLVHFTPESTVEKIVVE
;
A
#
# COMPACT_ATOMS: atom_id res chain seq x y z
N MET A 1 -78.68 25.71 17.71
CA MET A 1 -78.62 24.30 17.25
C MET A 1 -78.31 24.11 15.74
N LYS A 2 -78.56 25.09 14.85
CA LYS A 2 -78.27 24.92 13.40
C LYS A 2 -76.81 25.24 13.02
N ILE A 3 -76.09 26.04 13.82
CA ILE A 3 -74.67 26.41 13.55
C ILE A 3 -73.70 25.32 14.00
N LEU A 4 -74.03 24.62 15.09
CA LEU A 4 -73.16 23.53 15.58
C LEU A 4 -73.18 22.26 14.67
N ARG A 5 -74.33 22.03 13.98
CA ARG A 5 -74.46 20.92 13.01
C ARG A 5 -73.66 21.16 11.70
N LYS A 6 -73.46 22.41 11.28
CA LYS A 6 -72.65 22.73 10.10
C LYS A 6 -71.15 22.66 10.41
N PHE A 7 -70.75 22.91 11.65
CA PHE A 7 -69.37 22.81 12.05
C PHE A 7 -68.88 21.34 12.21
N CYS A 8 -69.76 20.49 12.74
CA CYS A 8 -69.44 19.05 12.83
C CYS A 8 -69.40 18.39 11.44
N LEU A 9 -70.25 18.82 10.46
CA LEU A 9 -70.18 18.26 9.12
C LEU A 9 -68.92 18.68 8.35
N ALA A 10 -68.46 19.92 8.56
CA ALA A 10 -67.22 20.43 7.97
C ALA A 10 -65.96 19.75 8.53
N VAL A 11 -65.95 19.46 9.84
CA VAL A 11 -64.82 18.74 10.50
C VAL A 11 -64.75 17.27 10.09
N VAL A 12 -65.89 16.60 9.94
CA VAL A 12 -65.93 15.19 9.46
C VAL A 12 -65.57 15.12 7.97
N MET A 13 -65.93 16.14 7.15
CA MET A 13 -65.51 16.18 5.75
C MET A 13 -64.04 16.53 5.57
N PHE A 14 -63.44 17.32 6.50
CA PHE A 14 -61.99 17.61 6.48
C PHE A 14 -61.16 16.45 7.01
N LEU A 15 -61.64 15.67 7.95
CA LEU A 15 -60.99 14.45 8.44
C LEU A 15 -61.15 13.26 7.48
N GLY A 16 -62.16 13.27 6.58
CA GLY A 16 -62.33 12.25 5.52
C GLY A 16 -61.50 12.52 4.26
N LEU A 17 -60.99 13.73 4.07
CA LEU A 17 -60.12 14.10 2.93
C LEU A 17 -58.62 13.94 3.21
N CYS A 18 -58.23 13.71 4.47
CA CYS A 18 -56.84 13.45 4.84
C CYS A 18 -56.43 11.97 4.78
N SER A 19 -57.28 11.05 4.37
CA SER A 19 -57.01 9.60 4.37
C SER A 19 -56.94 8.96 2.98
N LEU A 20 -56.76 9.75 1.91
CA LEU A 20 -56.50 9.23 0.56
C LEU A 20 -55.42 10.10 -0.15
N GLN A 21 -54.30 10.32 0.52
CA GLN A 21 -53.07 10.49 -0.22
C GLN A 21 -52.59 9.09 -0.59
N ASN A 22 -52.89 8.66 -1.80
CA ASN A 22 -52.15 7.60 -2.44
C ASN A 22 -50.68 8.02 -2.41
N LEU A 23 -49.87 7.42 -1.54
CA LEU A 23 -48.44 7.37 -1.70
C LEU A 23 -48.19 6.66 -3.04
N THR A 24 -48.17 7.40 -4.13
CA THR A 24 -47.48 6.96 -5.32
C THR A 24 -46.00 6.97 -4.92
N ALA A 25 -45.47 5.82 -4.60
CA ALA A 25 -44.03 5.62 -4.44
C ALA A 25 -43.39 6.15 -5.72
N GLU A 26 -42.64 7.24 -5.61
CA GLU A 26 -41.94 7.82 -6.74
C GLU A 26 -40.79 6.88 -7.10
N VAL A 27 -40.99 6.06 -8.12
CA VAL A 27 -40.01 5.09 -8.58
C VAL A 27 -38.79 5.84 -9.07
N ARG A 28 -37.72 5.83 -8.26
CA ARG A 28 -36.45 6.44 -8.62
C ARG A 28 -35.77 5.62 -9.69
N HIS A 29 -35.26 6.31 -10.71
CA HIS A 29 -34.48 5.67 -11.77
C HIS A 29 -33.05 6.17 -11.74
N HIS A 30 -32.11 5.25 -11.97
CA HIS A 30 -30.70 5.57 -12.12
C HIS A 30 -30.20 5.06 -13.48
N THR A 31 -29.53 5.90 -14.24
CA THR A 31 -28.84 5.46 -15.46
C THR A 31 -27.39 5.17 -15.14
N VAL A 32 -26.99 3.92 -15.32
CA VAL A 32 -25.64 3.45 -15.00
C VAL A 32 -24.60 4.23 -15.78
N GLN A 33 -23.69 4.87 -15.08
CA GLN A 33 -22.56 5.60 -15.66
C GLN A 33 -21.36 4.66 -15.84
N PRO A 34 -20.40 5.01 -16.72
CA PRO A 34 -19.16 4.25 -16.86
C PRO A 34 -18.45 4.08 -15.50
N GLY A 35 -18.05 2.86 -15.19
CA GLY A 35 -17.34 2.55 -13.93
C GLY A 35 -18.22 2.35 -12.70
N GLN A 36 -19.54 2.56 -12.79
CA GLN A 36 -20.44 2.25 -11.69
C GLN A 36 -20.73 0.75 -11.60
N THR A 37 -20.84 0.27 -10.36
CA THR A 37 -21.24 -1.09 -10.02
C THR A 37 -22.59 -1.09 -9.31
N LEU A 38 -23.28 -2.22 -9.28
CA LEU A 38 -24.51 -2.35 -8.47
C LEU A 38 -24.25 -1.96 -7.01
N TYR A 39 -23.06 -2.24 -6.50
CA TYR A 39 -22.68 -1.88 -5.15
C TYR A 39 -22.52 -0.36 -4.96
N SER A 40 -21.79 0.34 -5.85
CA SER A 40 -21.66 1.79 -5.75
C SER A 40 -23.02 2.50 -5.86
N ILE A 41 -23.91 1.98 -6.71
CA ILE A 41 -25.26 2.51 -6.87
C ILE A 41 -26.12 2.19 -5.62
N SER A 42 -26.04 0.99 -5.08
CA SER A 42 -26.77 0.60 -3.87
C SER A 42 -26.41 1.51 -2.69
N ARG A 43 -25.13 1.84 -2.55
CA ARG A 43 -24.64 2.77 -1.52
C ARG A 43 -25.11 4.21 -1.73
N ALA A 44 -25.04 4.70 -2.97
CA ALA A 44 -25.50 6.05 -3.31
C ALA A 44 -26.96 6.30 -2.99
N TYR A 45 -27.79 5.24 -3.04
CA TYR A 45 -29.22 5.31 -2.77
C TYR A 45 -29.65 4.72 -1.42
N GLY A 46 -28.72 4.20 -0.62
CA GLY A 46 -29.01 3.62 0.69
C GLY A 46 -29.88 2.36 0.63
N VAL A 47 -29.71 1.54 -0.41
CA VAL A 47 -30.46 0.29 -0.65
C VAL A 47 -29.48 -0.87 -0.81
N THR A 48 -29.92 -2.11 -0.61
CA THR A 48 -29.06 -3.28 -0.83
C THR A 48 -28.92 -3.62 -2.31
N VAL A 49 -27.83 -4.29 -2.68
CA VAL A 49 -27.63 -4.80 -4.05
C VAL A 49 -28.74 -5.78 -4.43
N GLU A 50 -29.16 -6.61 -3.47
CA GLU A 50 -30.25 -7.57 -3.62
C GLU A 50 -31.57 -6.86 -3.90
N ALA A 51 -31.86 -5.75 -3.23
CA ALA A 51 -33.05 -4.95 -3.47
C ALA A 51 -33.04 -4.33 -4.88
N ILE A 52 -31.90 -3.84 -5.34
CA ILE A 52 -31.77 -3.34 -6.72
C ILE A 52 -31.96 -4.48 -7.71
N LYS A 53 -31.39 -5.66 -7.50
CA LYS A 53 -31.56 -6.83 -8.36
C LYS A 53 -33.00 -7.31 -8.39
N ALA A 54 -33.66 -7.34 -7.24
CA ALA A 54 -35.07 -7.72 -7.16
C ALA A 54 -35.98 -6.75 -7.94
N ALA A 55 -35.68 -5.46 -7.93
CA ALA A 55 -36.38 -4.44 -8.70
C ALA A 55 -36.02 -4.45 -10.22
N ASN A 56 -34.92 -5.14 -10.60
CA ASN A 56 -34.39 -5.18 -11.97
C ASN A 56 -34.07 -6.62 -12.40
N PRO A 57 -35.05 -7.50 -12.57
CA PRO A 57 -34.85 -8.94 -12.84
C PRO A 57 -34.14 -9.22 -14.17
N GLN A 58 -33.99 -8.21 -15.05
CA GLN A 58 -33.26 -8.29 -16.32
C GLN A 58 -31.74 -8.29 -16.12
N ILE A 59 -31.22 -8.04 -14.89
CA ILE A 59 -29.79 -8.02 -14.59
C ILE A 59 -29.36 -9.40 -14.14
N GLU A 60 -28.63 -10.08 -14.99
CA GLU A 60 -27.98 -11.35 -14.66
C GLU A 60 -26.54 -11.12 -14.17
N GLY A 61 -26.20 -11.67 -12.99
CA GLY A 61 -24.86 -11.55 -12.40
C GLY A 61 -24.61 -10.24 -11.65
N THR A 62 -23.35 -9.78 -11.61
CA THR A 62 -22.90 -8.57 -10.90
C THR A 62 -22.45 -7.45 -11.84
N SER A 63 -22.30 -7.74 -13.13
CA SER A 63 -21.90 -6.78 -14.15
C SER A 63 -23.13 -6.09 -14.74
N ILE A 64 -23.12 -4.75 -14.74
CA ILE A 64 -24.17 -3.94 -15.38
C ILE A 64 -23.55 -3.10 -16.50
N PRO A 65 -24.09 -3.18 -17.73
CA PRO A 65 -23.61 -2.35 -18.83
C PRO A 65 -23.90 -0.86 -18.57
N THR A 66 -22.98 -0.02 -18.98
CA THR A 66 -23.17 1.44 -18.97
C THR A 66 -24.39 1.83 -19.79
N GLY A 67 -25.15 2.83 -19.33
CA GLY A 67 -26.35 3.31 -19.99
C GLY A 67 -27.62 2.54 -19.65
N VAL A 68 -27.54 1.43 -18.92
CA VAL A 68 -28.72 0.71 -18.42
C VAL A 68 -29.46 1.57 -17.40
N LYS A 69 -30.78 1.66 -17.54
CA LYS A 69 -31.65 2.37 -16.61
C LYS A 69 -32.16 1.40 -15.55
N LEU A 70 -31.75 1.62 -14.30
CA LEU A 70 -32.13 0.83 -13.13
C LEU A 70 -33.32 1.46 -12.41
N ILE A 71 -34.18 0.61 -11.89
CA ILE A 71 -35.18 0.97 -10.90
C ILE A 71 -34.53 0.88 -9.52
N ILE A 72 -34.53 1.97 -8.77
CA ILE A 72 -34.00 2.02 -7.42
C ILE A 72 -35.18 1.96 -6.45
N PRO A 73 -35.30 0.90 -5.63
CA PRO A 73 -36.36 0.79 -4.64
C PRO A 73 -36.20 1.86 -3.55
N GLU A 74 -37.28 2.19 -2.85
CA GLU A 74 -37.21 3.09 -1.70
C GLU A 74 -36.36 2.46 -0.59
N SER A 75 -35.55 3.32 0.10
CA SER A 75 -34.78 2.92 1.26
C SER A 75 -35.77 2.51 2.38
N THR A 76 -35.81 1.25 2.70
CA THR A 76 -36.49 0.78 3.92
C THR A 76 -35.61 1.15 5.09
N THR A 77 -36.00 2.14 5.87
CA THR A 77 -35.40 2.54 7.14
C THR A 77 -35.68 1.51 8.24
N GLU A 78 -35.31 0.28 8.05
CA GLU A 78 -35.12 -0.66 9.16
C GLU A 78 -33.60 -0.88 9.30
N PRO A 79 -33.08 -0.94 10.54
CA PRO A 79 -31.68 -1.29 10.76
C PRO A 79 -31.43 -2.64 10.09
N ILE A 80 -30.51 -2.69 9.14
CA ILE A 80 -30.11 -3.95 8.52
C ILE A 80 -29.42 -4.74 9.62
N ASP A 81 -30.15 -5.72 10.14
CA ASP A 81 -29.60 -6.78 10.99
C ASP A 81 -28.58 -7.52 10.11
N MET A 82 -27.31 -7.25 10.35
CA MET A 82 -26.23 -7.98 9.68
C MET A 82 -26.36 -9.45 10.06
N PRO A 83 -26.42 -10.38 9.12
CA PRO A 83 -26.37 -11.79 9.48
C PRO A 83 -25.02 -12.00 10.18
N LEU A 84 -25.10 -12.43 11.43
CA LEU A 84 -24.00 -13.00 12.19
C LEU A 84 -23.25 -13.98 11.29
N VAL A 85 -21.94 -13.79 11.21
CA VAL A 85 -21.01 -14.72 10.56
C VAL A 85 -21.39 -16.13 11.00
N PRO A 86 -21.58 -17.10 10.09
CA PRO A 86 -21.85 -18.47 10.49
C PRO A 86 -20.69 -18.96 11.34
N GLU A 87 -21.00 -19.39 12.54
CA GLU A 87 -20.11 -20.09 13.44
C GLU A 87 -19.44 -21.23 12.67
N VAL A 88 -18.10 -21.18 12.58
CA VAL A 88 -17.31 -22.23 11.92
C VAL A 88 -17.50 -23.51 12.71
N VAL A 89 -18.35 -24.39 12.23
CA VAL A 89 -18.45 -25.76 12.72
C VAL A 89 -17.13 -26.43 12.44
N HIS A 90 -16.38 -26.75 13.51
CA HIS A 90 -15.20 -27.59 13.44
C HIS A 90 -15.59 -28.98 12.93
N GLY A 91 -15.50 -29.16 11.61
CA GLY A 91 -15.47 -30.47 11.00
C GLY A 91 -14.09 -31.08 11.24
N GLN A 92 -14.04 -32.20 11.93
CA GLN A 92 -12.85 -33.03 12.07
C GLN A 92 -12.30 -33.36 10.68
N ILE A 93 -11.09 -32.86 10.38
CA ILE A 93 -10.33 -33.28 9.21
C ILE A 93 -9.40 -34.42 9.71
N SER A 94 -9.61 -35.57 9.12
CA SER A 94 -8.80 -36.78 9.30
C SER A 94 -7.36 -36.52 8.89
N ASP A 95 -6.44 -36.95 9.77
CA ASP A 95 -5.00 -36.99 9.53
C ASP A 95 -4.68 -37.96 8.38
N GLU A 96 -4.29 -37.43 7.22
CA GLU A 96 -3.41 -38.11 6.28
C GLU A 96 -2.37 -37.13 5.77
N PRO A 97 -1.08 -37.45 5.80
CA PRO A 97 -0.01 -36.53 5.41
C PRO A 97 0.09 -36.47 3.89
N ARG A 98 -0.38 -35.40 3.28
CA ARG A 98 0.03 -35.04 1.92
C ARG A 98 1.44 -34.48 1.95
N LYS A 99 2.35 -35.22 1.38
CA LYS A 99 3.68 -34.76 0.97
C LYS A 99 3.53 -33.73 -0.15
N ASP A 100 4.46 -32.75 -0.10
CA ASP A 100 4.79 -31.78 -1.11
C ASP A 100 3.90 -30.53 -1.17
N THR A 101 4.34 -29.52 -0.43
CA THR A 101 4.66 -28.18 -0.93
C THR A 101 5.37 -27.43 0.19
N THR A 102 6.56 -26.94 -0.04
CA THR A 102 7.34 -26.11 0.87
C THR A 102 6.50 -24.89 1.26
N ALA A 103 5.82 -25.01 2.39
CA ALA A 103 5.12 -23.88 2.99
C ALA A 103 6.19 -22.92 3.52
N THR A 104 6.42 -21.83 2.78
CA THR A 104 7.25 -20.73 3.24
C THR A 104 6.55 -20.10 4.42
N THR A 105 7.05 -20.32 5.62
CA THR A 105 6.47 -19.76 6.85
C THR A 105 6.98 -18.34 7.01
N PHE A 106 6.09 -17.37 6.88
CA PHE A 106 6.41 -15.97 7.21
C PHE A 106 6.35 -15.78 8.72
N ARG A 107 7.46 -15.35 9.30
CA ARG A 107 7.47 -14.80 10.65
C ARG A 107 7.48 -13.28 10.54
N GLN A 108 6.48 -12.63 11.09
CA GLN A 108 6.62 -11.23 11.53
C GLN A 108 7.54 -11.26 12.74
N THR A 109 8.74 -10.74 12.62
CA THR A 109 9.53 -10.41 13.79
C THR A 109 8.93 -9.15 14.41
N GLN A 110 7.99 -9.34 15.32
CA GLN A 110 7.78 -8.35 16.37
C GLN A 110 8.97 -8.49 17.32
N ASP A 111 10.00 -7.71 17.12
CA ASP A 111 10.80 -7.24 18.24
C ASP A 111 11.73 -6.11 17.79
N ASN A 112 11.32 -4.89 18.05
CA ASN A 112 12.18 -3.79 18.45
C ASN A 112 11.28 -2.64 18.90
N GLY A 113 11.19 -2.45 20.18
CA GLY A 113 10.65 -1.30 20.88
C GLY A 113 9.33 -0.75 20.30
N SER A 114 8.24 -0.85 21.03
CA SER A 114 6.87 -0.44 20.69
C SER A 114 6.80 0.57 19.53
N VAL A 115 6.67 0.07 18.31
CA VAL A 115 6.25 0.88 17.15
C VAL A 115 4.85 1.39 17.50
N ARG A 116 4.72 2.67 17.84
CA ARG A 116 3.41 3.29 18.03
C ARG A 116 2.77 3.40 16.65
N THR A 117 1.90 2.46 16.34
CA THR A 117 1.14 2.50 15.10
C THR A 117 -0.13 3.32 15.29
N LEU A 118 -0.55 4.06 14.26
CA LEU A 118 -1.89 4.69 14.24
C LEU A 118 -3.01 3.67 14.42
N TRP A 119 -2.71 2.38 14.24
CA TRP A 119 -3.63 1.25 14.40
C TRP A 119 -3.78 0.77 15.84
N ASP A 120 -2.98 1.28 16.78
CA ASP A 120 -3.14 0.92 18.18
C ASP A 120 -4.40 1.56 18.75
N LEU A 121 -5.46 0.76 18.82
CA LEU A 121 -6.80 1.17 19.22
C LEU A 121 -6.91 1.43 20.73
N SER A 122 -5.89 1.11 21.52
CA SER A 122 -5.91 1.30 22.98
C SER A 122 -5.87 2.78 23.41
N GLU A 123 -5.52 3.71 22.50
CA GLU A 123 -5.53 5.17 22.72
C GLU A 123 -6.71 5.91 22.05
N VAL A 124 -7.76 5.22 21.63
CA VAL A 124 -8.85 5.75 20.77
C VAL A 124 -9.90 6.58 21.51
N ASP A 125 -9.65 7.06 22.70
CA ASP A 125 -10.65 7.84 23.45
C ASP A 125 -10.88 9.29 22.97
N HIS A 126 -10.20 9.75 21.91
CA HIS A 126 -10.30 11.14 21.45
C HIS A 126 -10.48 11.29 19.93
N TRP A 127 -11.47 10.57 19.37
CA TRP A 127 -11.89 10.86 18.01
C TRP A 127 -12.58 12.22 17.93
N THR A 128 -12.17 13.06 16.98
CA THR A 128 -12.87 14.33 16.73
C THR A 128 -14.31 14.04 16.27
N ASP A 129 -15.28 14.74 16.88
CA ASP A 129 -16.67 14.66 16.41
C ASP A 129 -16.77 15.40 15.08
N GLY A 130 -17.32 14.74 14.06
CA GLY A 130 -17.51 15.36 12.77
C GLY A 130 -17.52 14.36 11.61
N THR A 131 -17.78 14.88 10.42
CA THR A 131 -17.63 14.13 9.17
C THR A 131 -16.27 14.43 8.57
N LEU A 132 -15.51 13.39 8.28
CA LEU A 132 -14.23 13.50 7.57
C LEU A 132 -14.49 13.66 6.07
N ASN A 133 -13.92 14.67 5.45
CA ASN A 133 -14.11 14.96 4.04
C ASN A 133 -12.78 14.80 3.30
N MET A 134 -12.71 13.86 2.38
CA MET A 134 -11.54 13.67 1.53
C MET A 134 -11.92 13.94 0.08
N ALA A 135 -11.11 14.73 -0.62
CA ALA A 135 -11.21 14.91 -2.05
C ALA A 135 -10.15 14.08 -2.77
N VAL A 136 -10.52 13.48 -3.90
CA VAL A 136 -9.62 12.72 -4.78
C VAL A 136 -9.69 13.33 -6.17
N ILE A 137 -8.59 13.92 -6.62
CA ILE A 137 -8.48 14.58 -7.92
C ILE A 137 -7.58 13.70 -8.81
N MET A 138 -8.16 13.05 -9.83
CA MET A 138 -7.46 12.07 -10.66
C MET A 138 -7.93 12.10 -12.12
N PRO A 139 -7.08 11.70 -13.09
CA PRO A 139 -7.47 11.56 -14.48
C PRO A 139 -8.22 10.23 -14.69
N PHE A 140 -9.47 10.16 -14.26
CA PHE A 140 -10.32 8.98 -14.47
C PHE A 140 -10.74 8.82 -15.95
N ASN A 141 -10.79 9.93 -16.71
CA ASN A 141 -11.14 9.95 -18.14
C ASN A 141 -12.47 9.25 -18.46
N LEU A 142 -13.47 9.45 -17.64
CA LEU A 142 -14.77 8.76 -17.74
C LEU A 142 -15.53 9.09 -19.03
N GLY A 143 -15.23 10.21 -19.68
CA GLY A 143 -15.83 10.65 -20.95
C GLY A 143 -15.11 10.16 -22.21
N ALA A 144 -13.91 9.66 -22.09
CA ALA A 144 -13.17 9.10 -23.24
C ALA A 144 -13.77 7.73 -23.57
N GLY A 145 -14.44 7.63 -24.72
CA GLY A 145 -14.95 6.33 -25.21
C GLY A 145 -13.84 5.26 -25.22
N THR A 146 -14.20 4.00 -25.42
CA THR A 146 -13.40 2.76 -25.32
C THR A 146 -12.06 2.74 -26.09
N ALA A 147 -11.38 3.86 -26.21
CA ALA A 147 -10.03 3.92 -26.72
C ALA A 147 -9.09 3.20 -25.75
N ALA A 148 -8.63 2.08 -26.23
CA ALA A 148 -7.50 1.29 -25.76
C ALA A 148 -6.87 1.78 -24.45
N GLU A 149 -7.16 1.06 -23.37
CA GLU A 149 -6.32 0.83 -22.21
C GLU A 149 -5.32 1.96 -21.88
N ASN A 150 -5.83 3.13 -21.51
CA ASN A 150 -4.98 4.16 -20.94
C ASN A 150 -4.52 3.67 -19.56
N LYS A 151 -3.25 3.26 -19.48
CA LYS A 151 -2.65 2.74 -18.23
C LYS A 151 -2.80 3.71 -17.06
N THR A 152 -2.76 5.01 -17.31
CA THR A 152 -2.96 6.04 -16.28
C THR A 152 -4.39 5.99 -15.75
N GLN A 153 -5.39 5.90 -16.64
CA GLN A 153 -6.78 5.74 -16.26
C GLN A 153 -7.01 4.50 -15.39
N MET A 154 -6.51 3.34 -15.84
CA MET A 154 -6.64 2.08 -15.11
C MET A 154 -6.03 2.17 -13.70
N ARG A 155 -4.86 2.81 -13.57
CA ARG A 155 -4.19 3.03 -12.30
C ARG A 155 -4.98 3.98 -11.39
N SER A 156 -5.52 5.07 -11.94
CA SER A 156 -6.36 6.02 -11.20
C SER A 156 -7.62 5.37 -10.68
N VAL A 157 -8.30 4.57 -11.52
CA VAL A 157 -9.52 3.84 -11.13
C VAL A 157 -9.21 2.82 -10.04
N GLU A 158 -8.16 1.99 -10.21
CA GLU A 158 -7.82 0.98 -9.20
C GLU A 158 -7.37 1.62 -7.88
N PHE A 159 -6.64 2.72 -7.93
CA PHE A 159 -6.30 3.49 -6.73
C PHE A 159 -7.56 3.96 -6.00
N TYR A 160 -8.51 4.53 -6.72
CA TYR A 160 -9.77 5.00 -6.15
C TYR A 160 -10.64 3.86 -5.61
N GLU A 161 -10.65 2.69 -6.26
CA GLU A 161 -11.29 1.48 -5.76
C GLU A 161 -10.71 1.10 -4.37
N GLY A 162 -9.39 1.20 -4.21
CA GLY A 162 -8.75 1.00 -2.90
C GLY A 162 -9.15 2.05 -1.86
N VAL A 163 -9.22 3.33 -2.25
CA VAL A 163 -9.72 4.41 -1.37
C VAL A 163 -11.12 4.10 -0.86
N LEU A 164 -12.03 3.65 -1.74
CA LEU A 164 -13.39 3.30 -1.34
C LEU A 164 -13.46 2.13 -0.36
N MET A 165 -12.55 1.15 -0.48
CA MET A 165 -12.46 0.06 0.49
C MET A 165 -12.03 0.55 1.88
N ALA A 166 -11.08 1.48 1.95
CA ALA A 166 -10.69 2.11 3.22
C ALA A 166 -11.85 2.89 3.83
N VAL A 167 -12.60 3.63 3.01
CA VAL A 167 -13.79 4.38 3.45
C VAL A 167 -14.82 3.46 4.10
N GLU A 168 -15.13 2.33 3.46
CA GLU A 168 -16.06 1.34 4.01
C GLU A 168 -15.59 0.81 5.36
N GLU A 169 -14.30 0.49 5.49
CA GLU A 169 -13.76 0.02 6.75
C GLU A 169 -13.89 1.08 7.85
N ILE A 170 -13.54 2.33 7.57
CA ILE A 170 -13.66 3.43 8.52
C ILE A 170 -15.13 3.71 8.89
N GLN A 171 -16.04 3.65 7.91
CA GLN A 171 -17.47 3.81 8.16
C GLN A 171 -18.06 2.65 8.99
N SER A 172 -17.58 1.41 8.77
CA SER A 172 -18.00 0.25 9.56
C SER A 172 -17.65 0.38 11.04
N ARG A 173 -16.63 1.20 11.36
CA ARG A 173 -16.25 1.55 12.74
C ARG A 173 -17.02 2.76 13.30
N GLY A 174 -18.12 3.16 12.63
CA GLY A 174 -19.01 4.23 13.07
C GLY A 174 -18.57 5.66 12.72
N ARG A 175 -17.51 5.83 11.91
CA ARG A 175 -17.06 7.16 11.46
C ARG A 175 -17.88 7.65 10.27
N ARG A 176 -18.21 8.94 10.24
CA ARG A 176 -18.82 9.57 9.09
C ARG A 176 -17.74 10.07 8.15
N VAL A 177 -17.75 9.58 6.93
CA VAL A 177 -16.76 9.92 5.89
C VAL A 177 -17.48 10.33 4.61
N THR A 178 -17.04 11.42 3.99
CA THR A 178 -17.47 11.86 2.66
C THR A 178 -16.27 11.83 1.72
N ILE A 179 -16.44 11.21 0.56
CA ILE A 179 -15.47 11.25 -0.54
C ILE A 179 -16.03 12.08 -1.68
N GLN A 180 -15.21 13.00 -2.17
CA GLN A 180 -15.46 13.78 -3.36
C GLN A 180 -14.45 13.38 -4.44
N ALA A 181 -14.90 12.84 -5.56
CA ALA A 181 -14.03 12.45 -6.67
C ALA A 181 -14.17 13.45 -7.83
N TYR A 182 -13.05 13.96 -8.31
CA TYR A 182 -12.96 14.89 -9.42
C TYR A 182 -12.12 14.30 -10.55
N ASP A 183 -12.63 14.36 -11.78
CA ASP A 183 -11.99 13.79 -12.99
C ASP A 183 -11.33 14.88 -13.83
N THR A 184 -10.00 15.01 -13.75
CA THR A 184 -9.24 15.96 -14.57
C THR A 184 -9.24 15.62 -16.06
N GLY A 185 -9.67 14.41 -16.43
CA GLY A 185 -9.88 14.03 -17.82
C GLY A 185 -11.20 14.52 -18.42
N SER A 186 -12.16 14.91 -17.58
CA SER A 186 -13.50 15.35 -17.99
C SER A 186 -13.78 16.82 -17.68
N GLU A 187 -13.10 17.37 -16.67
CA GLU A 187 -13.27 18.75 -16.19
C GLU A 187 -11.91 19.44 -16.06
N SER A 188 -11.87 20.75 -16.34
CA SER A 188 -10.62 21.50 -16.16
C SER A 188 -10.24 21.59 -14.69
N LEU A 189 -8.95 21.46 -14.39
CA LEU A 189 -8.47 21.58 -13.01
C LEU A 189 -8.83 22.96 -12.39
N TYR A 190 -8.83 24.02 -13.20
CA TYR A 190 -9.27 25.35 -12.76
C TYR A 190 -10.71 25.33 -12.22
N SER A 191 -11.64 24.67 -12.92
CA SER A 191 -13.03 24.51 -12.48
C SER A 191 -13.13 23.70 -11.19
N ILE A 192 -12.37 22.61 -11.11
CA ILE A 192 -12.30 21.76 -9.91
C ILE A 192 -11.82 22.57 -8.70
N LEU A 193 -10.72 23.31 -8.84
CA LEU A 193 -10.14 24.12 -7.75
C LEU A 193 -11.02 25.31 -7.33
N ALA A 194 -11.94 25.75 -8.18
CA ALA A 194 -12.93 26.76 -7.87
C ALA A 194 -14.23 26.20 -7.26
N ASN A 195 -14.36 24.88 -7.14
CA ASN A 195 -15.56 24.23 -6.62
C ASN A 195 -15.70 24.46 -5.09
N PRO A 196 -16.82 25.06 -4.62
CA PRO A 196 -17.04 25.30 -3.19
C PRO A 196 -17.04 24.02 -2.35
N GLN A 197 -17.41 22.87 -2.92
CA GLN A 197 -17.38 21.60 -2.20
C GLN A 197 -15.95 21.14 -1.92
N LEU A 198 -15.00 21.39 -2.83
CA LEU A 198 -13.59 21.08 -2.61
C LEU A 198 -13.03 21.84 -1.40
N MET A 199 -13.51 23.08 -1.15
CA MET A 199 -13.10 23.89 0.00
C MET A 199 -13.53 23.29 1.35
N MET A 200 -14.42 22.31 1.34
CA MET A 200 -14.86 21.57 2.55
C MET A 200 -14.01 20.32 2.80
N ALA A 201 -13.03 20.03 1.97
CA ALA A 201 -12.16 18.88 2.16
C ALA A 201 -11.16 19.12 3.28
N ASP A 202 -11.07 18.16 4.20
CA ASP A 202 -10.05 18.14 5.27
C ASP A 202 -8.68 17.72 4.71
N VAL A 203 -8.69 16.99 3.58
CA VAL A 203 -7.49 16.53 2.87
C VAL A 203 -7.79 16.29 1.39
N VAL A 204 -6.81 16.54 0.53
CA VAL A 204 -6.91 16.33 -0.92
C VAL A 204 -5.85 15.36 -1.41
N ILE A 205 -6.25 14.29 -2.08
CA ILE A 205 -5.34 13.42 -2.83
C ILE A 205 -5.14 14.01 -4.21
N ALA A 206 -3.89 14.36 -4.53
CA ALA A 206 -3.52 15.08 -5.73
C ALA A 206 -3.32 14.17 -6.96
N PRO A 207 -3.45 14.71 -8.18
CA PRO A 207 -3.25 13.99 -9.43
C PRO A 207 -1.83 13.44 -9.61
N MET A 208 -1.66 12.54 -10.59
CA MET A 208 -0.37 11.94 -10.94
C MET A 208 0.56 12.88 -11.72
N GLU A 209 -0.01 13.79 -12.52
CA GLU A 209 0.74 14.68 -13.39
C GLU A 209 1.35 15.86 -12.62
N ASP A 210 2.66 16.10 -12.79
CA ASP A 210 3.41 17.10 -12.03
C ASP A 210 2.82 18.51 -12.12
N ASN A 211 2.35 18.92 -13.30
CA ASN A 211 1.79 20.25 -13.49
C ASN A 211 0.44 20.43 -12.76
N GLU A 212 -0.39 19.40 -12.77
CA GLU A 212 -1.66 19.39 -12.04
C GLU A 212 -1.42 19.35 -10.54
N LEU A 213 -0.50 18.49 -10.10
CA LEU A 213 -0.09 18.37 -8.71
C LEU A 213 0.38 19.71 -8.14
N ARG A 214 1.22 20.47 -8.88
CA ARG A 214 1.68 21.80 -8.44
C ARG A 214 0.51 22.78 -8.28
N GLN A 215 -0.45 22.78 -9.18
CA GLN A 215 -1.64 23.65 -9.06
C GLN A 215 -2.49 23.26 -7.85
N VAL A 216 -2.63 21.96 -7.56
CA VAL A 216 -3.33 21.50 -6.34
C VAL A 216 -2.54 21.88 -5.09
N ALA A 217 -1.21 21.75 -5.12
CA ALA A 217 -0.34 22.18 -4.02
C ALA A 217 -0.41 23.70 -3.77
N ASP A 218 -0.40 24.54 -4.84
CA ASP A 218 -0.64 25.98 -4.74
C ASP A 218 -2.01 26.31 -4.12
N TRP A 219 -3.03 25.53 -4.46
CA TRP A 219 -4.36 25.67 -3.87
C TRP A 219 -4.34 25.26 -2.39
N GLY A 220 -3.74 24.13 -2.05
CA GLY A 220 -3.61 23.65 -0.66
C GLY A 220 -2.88 24.64 0.24
N GLU A 221 -1.78 25.25 -0.25
CA GLU A 221 -1.03 26.28 0.48
C GLU A 221 -1.89 27.52 0.78
N ARG A 222 -2.75 27.93 -0.16
CA ARG A 222 -3.67 29.08 0.06
C ARG A 222 -4.81 28.76 1.02
N MET A 223 -5.27 27.51 1.02
CA MET A 223 -6.43 27.07 1.82
C MET A 223 -6.02 26.52 3.19
N GLY A 224 -4.73 26.26 3.42
CA GLY A 224 -4.25 25.55 4.60
C GLY A 224 -4.72 24.09 4.62
N THR A 225 -4.93 23.47 3.45
CA THR A 225 -5.47 22.13 3.32
C THR A 225 -4.35 21.15 2.97
N PRO A 226 -4.14 20.06 3.73
CA PRO A 226 -3.17 19.03 3.42
C PRO A 226 -3.39 18.40 2.04
N VAL A 227 -2.33 18.33 1.24
CA VAL A 227 -2.31 17.75 -0.10
C VAL A 227 -1.45 16.51 -0.11
N ILE A 228 -2.06 15.36 -0.35
CA ILE A 228 -1.36 14.07 -0.42
C ILE A 228 -0.89 13.84 -1.86
N SER A 229 0.40 13.58 -2.03
CA SER A 229 1.03 13.22 -3.30
C SER A 229 1.49 11.75 -3.28
N PRO A 230 0.64 10.79 -3.75
CA PRO A 230 0.97 9.37 -3.67
C PRO A 230 2.00 8.91 -4.69
N PHE A 231 2.19 9.63 -5.78
CA PHE A 231 2.86 9.10 -6.98
C PHE A 231 4.17 9.81 -7.31
N ASN A 232 4.22 11.11 -7.10
CA ASN A 232 5.37 11.95 -7.47
C ASN A 232 6.57 11.70 -6.56
N VAL A 233 7.79 11.77 -7.12
CA VAL A 233 9.07 11.55 -6.42
C VAL A 233 9.97 12.79 -6.40
N SER A 234 9.48 13.95 -6.84
CA SER A 234 10.26 15.17 -6.94
C SER A 234 10.43 15.85 -5.58
N THR A 235 11.64 16.12 -5.16
CA THR A 235 11.94 16.86 -3.93
C THR A 235 11.46 18.31 -3.97
N GLY A 236 11.39 18.93 -5.15
CA GLY A 236 10.95 20.32 -5.32
C GLY A 236 9.52 20.63 -4.83
N LEU A 237 8.69 19.60 -4.61
CA LEU A 237 7.39 19.76 -3.98
C LEU A 237 7.53 20.08 -2.49
N ILE A 238 8.21 19.21 -1.74
CA ILE A 238 8.38 19.38 -0.29
C ILE A 238 9.26 20.59 0.06
N GLU A 239 10.17 20.99 -0.83
CA GLU A 239 10.96 22.20 -0.66
C GLU A 239 10.12 23.49 -0.77
N SER A 240 9.05 23.46 -1.59
CA SER A 240 8.25 24.63 -1.94
C SER A 240 6.99 24.79 -1.11
N TYR A 241 6.33 23.70 -0.73
CA TYR A 241 4.98 23.68 -0.15
C TYR A 241 4.98 23.09 1.25
N GLU A 242 4.29 23.77 2.18
CA GLU A 242 4.22 23.39 3.59
C GLU A 242 3.23 22.25 3.85
N HIS A 243 2.09 22.29 3.16
CA HIS A 243 0.97 21.38 3.38
C HIS A 243 1.00 20.15 2.46
N VAL A 244 2.13 19.85 1.82
CA VAL A 244 2.26 18.67 0.94
C VAL A 244 2.83 17.48 1.69
N PHE A 245 2.12 16.33 1.59
CA PHE A 245 2.56 15.03 2.08
C PHE A 245 2.97 14.15 0.90
N GLN A 246 4.26 14.01 0.67
CA GLN A 246 4.79 13.17 -0.40
C GLN A 246 4.96 11.73 0.08
N VAL A 247 4.05 10.85 -0.35
CA VAL A 247 4.02 9.43 0.03
C VAL A 247 5.12 8.65 -0.71
N ASN A 248 5.23 8.86 -2.03
CA ASN A 248 6.25 8.20 -2.84
C ASN A 248 7.47 9.11 -2.97
N VAL A 249 8.59 8.66 -2.46
CA VAL A 249 9.86 9.38 -2.51
C VAL A 249 10.86 8.69 -3.44
N SER A 250 11.90 9.40 -3.87
CA SER A 250 12.98 8.77 -4.64
C SER A 250 13.75 7.79 -3.77
N LYS A 251 14.38 6.78 -4.38
CA LYS A 251 15.28 5.87 -3.64
C LYS A 251 16.40 6.64 -2.94
N ALA A 252 16.92 7.69 -3.58
CA ALA A 252 18.00 8.50 -3.05
C ALA A 252 17.66 9.18 -1.72
N MET A 253 16.39 9.53 -1.50
CA MET A 253 15.94 10.11 -0.21
C MET A 253 15.97 9.10 0.94
N LEU A 254 15.94 7.80 0.64
CA LEU A 254 15.99 6.74 1.65
C LEU A 254 17.41 6.25 1.95
N TYR A 255 18.40 6.64 1.14
CA TYR A 255 19.76 6.14 1.29
C TYR A 255 20.42 6.49 2.63
N PRO A 256 20.22 7.66 3.24
CA PRO A 256 20.77 7.94 4.56
C PRO A 256 20.29 6.94 5.62
N GLN A 257 18.97 6.73 5.75
CA GLN A 257 18.40 5.80 6.70
C GLN A 257 18.79 4.35 6.40
N LEU A 258 18.80 3.96 5.12
CA LEU A 258 19.28 2.64 4.69
C LEU A 258 20.73 2.42 5.12
N THR A 259 21.59 3.42 4.94
CA THR A 259 23.01 3.33 5.33
C THR A 259 23.17 3.19 6.83
N GLU A 260 22.44 3.99 7.61
CA GLU A 260 22.46 3.91 9.08
C GLU A 260 22.00 2.53 9.57
N ASP A 261 20.88 2.00 9.03
CA ASP A 261 20.41 0.65 9.39
C ASP A 261 21.42 -0.42 9.02
N LEU A 262 22.03 -0.35 7.82
CA LEU A 262 23.02 -1.35 7.39
C LEU A 262 24.27 -1.34 8.23
N LEU A 263 24.79 -0.16 8.60
CA LEU A 263 25.96 -0.03 9.49
C LEU A 263 25.70 -0.67 10.86
N LYS A 264 24.52 -0.43 11.42
CA LYS A 264 24.09 -0.99 12.69
C LYS A 264 23.84 -2.50 12.60
N ARG A 265 23.12 -2.96 11.56
CA ARG A 265 22.70 -4.35 11.36
C ARG A 265 23.88 -5.26 11.08
N PHE A 266 24.86 -4.78 10.33
CA PHE A 266 26.04 -5.54 9.91
C PHE A 266 27.31 -5.09 10.64
N GLU A 267 27.17 -4.69 11.90
CA GLU A 267 28.31 -4.44 12.75
C GLU A 267 29.24 -5.67 12.83
N GLY A 268 30.52 -5.48 12.60
CA GLY A 268 31.52 -6.55 12.58
C GLY A 268 31.60 -7.38 11.29
N TYR A 269 30.81 -7.02 10.25
CA TYR A 269 30.92 -7.64 8.93
C TYR A 269 31.88 -6.87 8.02
N THR A 270 32.51 -7.61 7.10
CA THR A 270 33.24 -7.01 5.98
C THR A 270 32.30 -6.86 4.77
N PHE A 271 32.17 -5.65 4.26
CA PHE A 271 31.37 -5.38 3.06
C PHE A 271 32.18 -5.72 1.80
N VAL A 272 31.57 -6.46 0.86
CA VAL A 272 32.21 -6.84 -0.39
C VAL A 272 31.40 -6.35 -1.57
N PHE A 273 31.90 -5.32 -2.25
CA PHE A 273 31.26 -4.76 -3.44
C PHE A 273 31.54 -5.62 -4.66
N ILE A 274 30.48 -6.07 -5.33
CA ILE A 274 30.56 -6.99 -6.47
C ILE A 274 30.21 -6.25 -7.76
N ALA A 275 31.17 -6.14 -8.68
CA ALA A 275 31.01 -5.50 -9.98
C ALA A 275 31.07 -6.51 -11.14
N ASP A 276 30.01 -6.59 -11.92
CA ASP A 276 30.00 -7.36 -13.18
C ASP A 276 30.72 -6.54 -14.29
N SER A 277 31.79 -7.10 -14.83
CA SER A 277 32.59 -6.46 -15.89
C SER A 277 32.05 -6.70 -17.30
N VAL A 278 30.90 -7.37 -17.46
CA VAL A 278 30.31 -7.66 -18.75
C VAL A 278 29.33 -6.56 -19.18
N GLY A 279 29.63 -5.92 -20.31
CA GLY A 279 28.76 -4.95 -20.98
C GLY A 279 28.61 -3.60 -20.25
N ASN A 280 27.80 -2.72 -20.84
CA ASN A 280 27.40 -1.45 -20.23
C ASN A 280 26.30 -1.69 -19.20
N ARG A 281 26.68 -1.98 -17.97
CA ARG A 281 25.72 -2.16 -16.87
C ARG A 281 25.31 -0.81 -16.29
N LYS A 282 24.01 -0.65 -16.04
CA LYS A 282 23.53 0.47 -15.24
C LYS A 282 24.00 0.27 -13.81
N ILE A 283 24.89 1.11 -13.35
CA ILE A 283 25.38 1.14 -11.97
C ILE A 283 24.35 1.91 -11.13
N ASP A 284 23.99 1.36 -9.97
CA ASP A 284 23.20 2.10 -8.99
C ASP A 284 24.13 3.08 -8.23
N PRO A 285 23.69 4.29 -7.90
CA PRO A 285 24.52 5.24 -7.16
C PRO A 285 24.76 4.85 -5.71
N TYR A 286 23.88 4.03 -5.12
CA TYR A 286 23.93 3.70 -3.69
C TYR A 286 25.24 3.02 -3.24
N PRO A 287 25.85 2.06 -3.97
CA PRO A 287 27.11 1.46 -3.56
C PRO A 287 28.26 2.46 -3.39
N ALA A 288 28.28 3.54 -4.17
CA ALA A 288 29.29 4.60 -4.01
C ALA A 288 29.07 5.38 -2.71
N LEU A 289 27.81 5.78 -2.43
CA LEU A 289 27.45 6.45 -1.17
C LEU A 289 27.74 5.57 0.06
N LEU A 290 27.42 4.28 -0.03
CA LEU A 290 27.70 3.35 1.06
C LEU A 290 29.22 3.22 1.32
N LYS A 291 30.09 3.21 0.28
CA LYS A 291 31.54 3.19 0.45
C LYS A 291 32.05 4.43 1.17
N GLU A 292 31.51 5.61 0.86
CA GLU A 292 31.86 6.86 1.54
C GLU A 292 31.53 6.73 3.03
N ALA A 293 30.31 6.31 3.37
CA ALA A 293 29.90 6.12 4.76
C ALA A 293 30.72 5.05 5.50
N LEU A 294 31.04 3.91 4.86
CA LEU A 294 31.90 2.88 5.44
C LEU A 294 33.30 3.42 5.74
N THR A 295 33.84 4.29 4.86
CA THR A 295 35.14 4.95 5.06
C THR A 295 35.09 5.90 6.25
N GLU A 296 34.06 6.74 6.34
CA GLU A 296 33.86 7.68 7.45
C GLU A 296 33.75 6.97 8.81
N HIS A 297 33.08 5.82 8.85
CA HIS A 297 32.88 5.02 10.06
C HIS A 297 34.02 3.99 10.33
N ASN A 298 35.07 3.96 9.51
CA ASN A 298 36.15 2.99 9.59
C ASN A 298 35.73 1.53 9.52
N VAL A 299 34.64 1.23 8.78
CA VAL A 299 34.15 -0.13 8.57
C VAL A 299 34.88 -0.76 7.38
N PRO A 300 35.40 -2.00 7.52
CA PRO A 300 36.20 -2.60 6.47
C PRO A 300 35.35 -2.99 5.26
N PHE A 301 35.85 -2.71 4.05
CA PHE A 301 35.25 -3.19 2.82
C PHE A 301 36.29 -3.65 1.80
N ARG A 302 35.85 -4.43 0.82
CA ARG A 302 36.63 -4.91 -0.31
C ARG A 302 35.83 -4.75 -1.59
N GLU A 303 36.53 -4.79 -2.72
CA GLU A 303 35.91 -4.72 -4.06
C GLU A 303 36.35 -5.92 -4.89
N LEU A 304 35.43 -6.53 -5.60
CA LEU A 304 35.69 -7.63 -6.51
C LEU A 304 34.94 -7.41 -7.82
N SER A 305 35.72 -7.19 -8.89
CA SER A 305 35.18 -7.20 -10.24
C SER A 305 35.31 -8.58 -10.87
N TYR A 306 34.27 -9.05 -11.57
CA TYR A 306 34.28 -10.34 -12.24
C TYR A 306 33.78 -10.24 -13.68
N LEU A 307 34.44 -10.98 -14.55
CA LEU A 307 34.01 -11.23 -15.93
C LEU A 307 33.35 -12.60 -16.04
N HIS A 308 33.86 -13.57 -15.27
CA HIS A 308 33.38 -14.92 -15.26
C HIS A 308 32.97 -15.36 -13.83
N PRO A 309 31.88 -16.13 -13.66
CA PRO A 309 31.42 -16.57 -12.32
C PRO A 309 32.47 -17.32 -11.48
N SER A 310 33.42 -18.02 -12.11
CA SER A 310 34.51 -18.71 -11.40
C SER A 310 35.35 -17.79 -10.50
N ARG A 311 35.45 -16.49 -10.84
CA ARG A 311 36.12 -15.51 -9.99
C ARG A 311 35.36 -15.24 -8.70
N LEU A 312 34.02 -15.22 -8.76
CA LEU A 312 33.18 -15.11 -7.57
C LEU A 312 33.27 -16.36 -6.69
N MET A 313 33.31 -17.55 -7.28
CA MET A 313 33.48 -18.81 -6.56
C MET A 313 34.79 -18.84 -5.72
N ALA A 314 35.81 -18.14 -6.18
CA ALA A 314 37.08 -17.99 -5.49
C ALA A 314 37.20 -16.76 -4.59
N CYS A 315 36.12 -16.02 -4.39
CA CYS A 315 36.09 -14.71 -3.69
C CYS A 315 36.75 -14.77 -2.31
N ASP A 316 36.43 -15.77 -1.48
CA ASP A 316 37.04 -15.97 -0.16
C ASP A 316 38.58 -16.09 -0.20
N SER A 317 39.09 -16.81 -1.21
CA SER A 317 40.54 -17.01 -1.37
C SER A 317 41.22 -15.76 -1.96
N ILE A 318 40.55 -15.10 -2.94
CA ILE A 318 41.09 -13.90 -3.59
C ILE A 318 41.21 -12.76 -2.58
N LEU A 319 40.19 -12.61 -1.72
CA LEU A 319 40.12 -11.50 -0.75
C LEU A 319 40.71 -11.85 0.62
N GLY A 320 41.03 -13.12 0.88
CA GLY A 320 41.55 -13.57 2.19
C GLY A 320 40.51 -13.55 3.32
N LEU A 321 39.21 -13.66 2.99
CA LEU A 321 38.09 -13.45 3.92
C LEU A 321 37.38 -14.74 4.33
N LYS A 322 38.10 -15.84 4.42
CA LYS A 322 37.53 -17.22 4.64
C LYS A 322 36.74 -17.39 5.93
N GLU A 323 37.15 -16.68 6.98
CA GLU A 323 36.62 -16.83 8.34
C GLU A 323 35.81 -15.57 8.80
N GLU A 324 35.71 -14.55 7.95
CA GLU A 324 35.04 -13.30 8.29
C GLU A 324 33.54 -13.36 7.92
N PRO A 325 32.64 -12.75 8.70
CA PRO A 325 31.27 -12.51 8.26
C PRO A 325 31.26 -11.48 7.12
N LEU A 326 30.46 -11.74 6.07
CA LEU A 326 30.46 -10.95 4.84
C LEU A 326 29.06 -10.40 4.50
N VAL A 327 29.04 -9.17 3.99
CA VAL A 327 27.87 -8.62 3.28
C VAL A 327 28.26 -8.34 1.83
N PHE A 328 27.63 -9.02 0.90
CA PHE A 328 27.80 -8.75 -0.52
C PHE A 328 26.93 -7.60 -0.97
N VAL A 329 27.52 -6.61 -1.66
CA VAL A 329 26.85 -5.45 -2.19
C VAL A 329 27.03 -5.40 -3.72
N PRO A 330 26.06 -5.86 -4.51
CA PRO A 330 26.11 -5.74 -5.96
C PRO A 330 26.09 -4.27 -6.39
N VAL A 331 26.82 -3.91 -7.41
CA VAL A 331 26.83 -2.53 -7.92
C VAL A 331 25.77 -2.28 -9.01
N THR A 332 25.07 -3.33 -9.43
CA THR A 332 24.00 -3.26 -10.46
C THR A 332 22.77 -4.04 -10.04
N PRO A 333 21.56 -3.45 -10.21
CA PRO A 333 20.29 -4.15 -9.95
C PRO A 333 19.82 -5.05 -11.09
N GLN A 334 20.55 -5.15 -12.22
CA GLN A 334 20.06 -5.79 -13.44
C GLN A 334 19.96 -7.32 -13.33
N ALA A 335 18.84 -7.88 -13.79
CA ALA A 335 18.53 -9.30 -13.72
C ALA A 335 19.57 -10.21 -14.41
N GLU A 336 20.15 -9.75 -15.53
CA GLU A 336 21.17 -10.51 -16.26
C GLU A 336 22.46 -10.70 -15.45
N ALA A 337 22.80 -9.72 -14.59
CA ALA A 337 23.94 -9.85 -13.68
C ALA A 337 23.62 -10.82 -12.54
N MET A 338 22.36 -10.86 -12.07
CA MET A 338 21.94 -11.71 -10.96
C MET A 338 22.23 -13.19 -11.21
N ARG A 339 21.86 -13.73 -12.39
CA ARG A 339 22.08 -15.15 -12.71
C ARG A 339 23.52 -15.60 -12.55
N ARG A 340 24.45 -14.78 -13.05
CA ARG A 340 25.89 -15.10 -12.99
C ARG A 340 26.45 -14.90 -11.61
N MET A 341 26.01 -13.88 -10.91
CA MET A 341 26.44 -13.57 -9.57
C MET A 341 25.97 -14.59 -8.55
N PHE A 342 24.68 -14.94 -8.55
CA PHE A 342 24.10 -15.83 -7.56
C PHE A 342 24.75 -17.23 -7.59
N SER A 343 24.93 -17.83 -8.77
CA SER A 343 25.59 -19.14 -8.87
C SER A 343 27.01 -19.14 -8.31
N GLY A 344 27.75 -18.05 -8.54
CA GLY A 344 29.11 -17.90 -8.02
C GLY A 344 29.14 -17.73 -6.49
N LEU A 345 28.27 -16.87 -5.94
CA LEU A 345 28.21 -16.60 -4.50
C LEU A 345 27.59 -17.77 -3.71
N GLN A 346 26.62 -18.49 -4.26
CA GLN A 346 26.11 -19.73 -3.67
C GLN A 346 27.22 -20.76 -3.47
N HIS A 347 28.14 -20.86 -4.44
CA HIS A 347 29.30 -21.74 -4.29
C HIS A 347 30.22 -21.35 -3.12
N VAL A 348 30.38 -20.02 -2.89
CA VAL A 348 31.13 -19.52 -1.71
C VAL A 348 30.46 -19.96 -0.42
N LYS A 349 29.14 -19.87 -0.33
CA LYS A 349 28.37 -20.39 0.83
C LYS A 349 28.60 -21.86 1.05
N ILE A 350 28.46 -22.68 0.00
CA ILE A 350 28.67 -24.13 0.06
C ILE A 350 30.08 -24.47 0.58
N LEU A 351 31.11 -23.78 0.11
CA LEU A 351 32.48 -23.97 0.57
C LEU A 351 32.68 -23.57 2.03
N ARG A 352 32.02 -22.50 2.49
CA ARG A 352 32.07 -22.08 3.90
C ARG A 352 31.42 -23.08 4.80
N ASP A 353 30.23 -23.59 4.43
CA ASP A 353 29.50 -24.60 5.17
C ASP A 353 30.31 -25.91 5.24
N ALA A 354 30.94 -26.34 4.12
CA ALA A 354 31.77 -27.53 4.09
C ALA A 354 33.01 -27.41 5.01
N ARG A 355 33.71 -26.27 5.00
CA ARG A 355 34.82 -25.98 5.92
C ARG A 355 34.38 -26.06 7.38
N TYR A 356 33.23 -25.50 7.70
CA TYR A 356 32.69 -25.54 9.05
C TYR A 356 32.36 -27.00 9.50
N GLN A 357 31.75 -27.80 8.62
CA GLN A 357 31.47 -29.21 8.90
C GLN A 357 32.77 -30.03 9.13
N GLU A 358 33.81 -29.74 8.35
CA GLU A 358 35.14 -30.35 8.56
C GLU A 358 35.74 -29.94 9.91
N ALA A 359 35.60 -28.64 10.29
CA ALA A 359 36.10 -28.16 11.58
C ALA A 359 35.29 -28.77 12.75
N LEU A 360 33.99 -28.98 12.61
CA LEU A 360 33.16 -29.72 13.58
C LEU A 360 33.66 -31.13 13.79
N THR A 361 33.95 -31.85 12.69
CA THR A 361 34.48 -33.23 12.74
C THR A 361 35.83 -33.29 13.47
N LYS A 362 36.63 -32.25 13.34
CA LYS A 362 37.94 -32.12 14.01
C LYS A 362 37.85 -31.58 15.44
N GLY A 363 36.69 -31.20 15.92
CA GLY A 363 36.50 -30.59 17.26
C GLY A 363 37.09 -29.20 17.42
N ILE A 364 37.31 -28.49 16.32
CA ILE A 364 37.88 -27.13 16.30
C ILE A 364 36.91 -26.06 15.74
N ALA A 365 35.66 -26.43 15.50
CA ALA A 365 34.66 -25.51 14.99
C ALA A 365 34.27 -24.43 16.02
N SER A 366 34.01 -23.23 15.54
CA SER A 366 33.45 -22.18 16.37
C SER A 366 32.05 -22.54 16.88
N PRO A 367 31.75 -22.38 18.18
CA PRO A 367 30.41 -22.59 18.72
C PRO A 367 29.36 -21.61 18.11
N ALA A 368 29.82 -20.50 17.55
CA ALA A 368 28.94 -19.48 16.92
C ALA A 368 28.39 -19.92 15.54
N GLY A 369 28.79 -21.08 15.04
CA GLY A 369 28.38 -21.54 13.72
C GLY A 369 29.38 -21.15 12.61
N PRO A 370 29.02 -21.43 11.33
CA PRO A 370 29.81 -21.00 10.20
C PRO A 370 29.84 -19.46 10.09
N PRO A 371 30.89 -18.89 9.49
CA PRO A 371 30.96 -17.47 9.26
C PRO A 371 29.74 -16.98 8.45
N LYS A 372 29.03 -16.02 8.99
CA LYS A 372 27.77 -15.53 8.43
C LYS A 372 27.97 -14.87 7.07
N LEU A 373 26.99 -15.01 6.20
CA LEU A 373 26.94 -14.39 4.89
C LEU A 373 25.60 -13.72 4.72
N ALA A 374 25.60 -12.49 4.21
CA ALA A 374 24.41 -11.76 3.81
C ALA A 374 24.64 -11.05 2.47
N MET A 375 23.56 -10.60 1.86
CA MET A 375 23.61 -9.88 0.60
C MET A 375 22.59 -8.77 0.59
N LEU A 376 22.99 -7.58 0.16
CA LEU A 376 22.08 -6.48 -0.11
C LEU A 376 21.43 -6.68 -1.49
N GLY A 377 20.10 -6.68 -1.53
CA GLY A 377 19.31 -6.73 -2.75
C GLY A 377 18.67 -5.39 -3.08
N TYR A 378 18.14 -5.28 -4.29
CA TYR A 378 17.50 -4.08 -4.81
C TYR A 378 15.97 -4.25 -4.91
N PRO A 379 15.18 -3.16 -4.87
CA PRO A 379 13.71 -3.24 -5.01
C PRO A 379 13.26 -3.94 -6.29
N GLU A 380 14.02 -3.78 -7.37
CA GLU A 380 13.74 -4.38 -8.67
C GLU A 380 13.80 -5.91 -8.65
N TRP A 381 14.50 -6.51 -7.67
CA TRP A 381 14.63 -7.95 -7.53
C TRP A 381 13.36 -8.63 -7.04
N ILE A 382 12.47 -7.89 -6.39
CA ILE A 382 11.16 -8.42 -5.95
C ILE A 382 10.36 -8.97 -7.15
N LEU A 383 10.48 -8.35 -8.32
CA LEU A 383 9.81 -8.80 -9.54
C LEU A 383 10.36 -10.13 -10.09
N ASN A 384 11.54 -10.55 -9.64
CA ASN A 384 12.21 -11.76 -10.07
C ASN A 384 12.23 -12.84 -8.98
N THR A 385 11.41 -12.70 -7.94
CA THR A 385 11.41 -13.60 -6.78
C THR A 385 11.15 -15.04 -7.18
N SER A 386 10.20 -15.32 -8.08
CA SER A 386 9.89 -16.66 -8.55
C SER A 386 11.09 -17.38 -9.17
N ASP A 387 11.98 -16.65 -9.86
CA ASP A 387 13.12 -17.22 -10.57
C ASP A 387 14.34 -17.46 -9.67
N PHE A 388 14.45 -16.67 -8.59
CA PHE A 388 15.66 -16.58 -7.80
C PHE A 388 15.47 -16.84 -6.29
N ILE A 389 14.28 -17.20 -5.85
CA ILE A 389 13.92 -17.32 -4.43
C ILE A 389 14.89 -18.23 -3.62
N ASN A 390 15.34 -19.33 -4.20
CA ASN A 390 16.30 -20.24 -3.53
C ASN A 390 17.65 -19.56 -3.30
N TYR A 391 18.13 -18.75 -4.26
CA TYR A 391 19.35 -17.96 -4.08
C TYR A 391 19.16 -16.86 -3.03
N TYR A 392 17.96 -16.28 -2.94
CA TYR A 392 17.69 -15.26 -1.92
C TYR A 392 17.79 -15.86 -0.51
N TYR A 393 17.24 -17.05 -0.30
CA TYR A 393 17.37 -17.77 0.96
C TYR A 393 18.81 -18.18 1.23
N ASP A 394 19.49 -18.82 0.27
CA ASP A 394 20.87 -19.29 0.42
C ASP A 394 21.85 -18.17 0.72
N LEU A 395 21.65 -17.01 0.13
CA LEU A 395 22.53 -15.85 0.28
C LEU A 395 22.07 -14.86 1.37
N ASN A 396 21.03 -15.22 2.12
CA ASN A 396 20.53 -14.39 3.21
C ASN A 396 20.29 -12.95 2.77
N VAL A 397 19.41 -12.76 1.74
CA VAL A 397 19.25 -11.49 1.02
C VAL A 397 18.36 -10.53 1.79
N TYR A 398 18.84 -9.30 1.93
CA TYR A 398 18.07 -8.15 2.44
C TYR A 398 17.77 -7.20 1.27
N MET A 399 16.50 -7.08 0.87
CA MET A 399 16.10 -6.16 -0.19
C MET A 399 15.45 -4.92 0.44
N PHE A 400 15.99 -3.75 0.19
CA PHE A 400 15.27 -2.53 0.58
C PHE A 400 14.16 -2.23 -0.42
N SER A 401 13.00 -1.83 0.08
CA SER A 401 11.84 -1.51 -0.76
C SER A 401 10.92 -0.49 -0.08
N LYS A 402 10.41 0.44 -0.86
CA LYS A 402 9.39 1.40 -0.40
C LYS A 402 8.01 0.75 -0.22
N VAL A 403 7.80 -0.35 -0.89
CA VAL A 403 6.51 -1.06 -0.89
C VAL A 403 6.75 -2.57 -0.86
N TYR A 404 6.04 -3.25 0.02
CA TYR A 404 6.06 -4.71 0.05
C TYR A 404 4.73 -5.26 0.55
N ALA A 405 3.95 -5.84 -0.34
CA ALA A 405 2.73 -6.57 0.00
C ALA A 405 3.10 -8.03 0.30
N ASN A 406 3.05 -8.41 1.56
CA ASN A 406 3.36 -9.77 1.99
C ASN A 406 2.26 -10.76 1.56
N PRO A 407 2.50 -11.69 0.61
CA PRO A 407 1.44 -12.57 0.11
C PRO A 407 0.87 -13.55 1.14
N PHE A 408 1.51 -13.68 2.30
CA PHE A 408 1.05 -14.56 3.39
C PHE A 408 0.38 -13.79 4.54
N ASP A 409 0.24 -12.47 4.39
CA ASP A 409 -0.45 -11.63 5.36
C ASP A 409 -1.97 -11.91 5.28
N PRO A 410 -2.61 -12.32 6.40
CA PRO A 410 -4.06 -12.53 6.43
C PRO A 410 -4.89 -11.28 6.09
N GLU A 411 -4.42 -10.08 6.47
CA GLU A 411 -5.10 -8.82 6.16
C GLU A 411 -5.04 -8.54 4.67
N LEU A 412 -3.89 -8.75 4.04
CA LEU A 412 -3.74 -8.63 2.59
C LEU A 412 -4.64 -9.63 1.84
N ASN A 413 -4.72 -10.86 2.31
CA ASN A 413 -5.62 -11.87 1.70
C ASN A 413 -7.08 -11.49 1.86
N THR A 414 -7.46 -10.88 2.99
CA THR A 414 -8.80 -10.33 3.22
C THR A 414 -9.07 -9.18 2.24
N PHE A 415 -8.11 -8.27 2.07
CA PHE A 415 -8.21 -7.20 1.08
C PHE A 415 -8.46 -7.75 -0.32
N TYR A 416 -7.68 -8.73 -0.79
CA TYR A 416 -7.88 -9.32 -2.12
C TYR A 416 -9.24 -9.98 -2.28
N SER A 417 -9.69 -10.69 -1.28
CA SER A 417 -11.00 -11.35 -1.28
C SER A 417 -12.13 -10.32 -1.39
N ASN A 418 -12.05 -9.24 -0.63
CA ASN A 418 -13.00 -8.14 -0.66
C ASN A 418 -12.93 -7.36 -1.97
N PHE A 419 -11.74 -7.06 -2.47
CA PHE A 419 -11.52 -6.37 -3.74
C PHE A 419 -12.19 -7.15 -4.89
N LYS A 420 -11.93 -8.45 -4.96
CA LYS A 420 -12.56 -9.34 -5.95
C LYS A 420 -14.07 -9.39 -5.81
N LYS A 421 -14.57 -9.46 -4.57
CA LYS A 421 -16.02 -9.47 -4.30
C LYS A 421 -16.70 -8.17 -4.75
N TRP A 422 -16.05 -7.02 -4.56
CA TRP A 422 -16.63 -5.71 -4.86
C TRP A 422 -16.54 -5.34 -6.34
N TYR A 423 -15.40 -5.61 -6.95
CA TYR A 423 -15.09 -5.13 -8.31
C TYR A 423 -15.09 -6.23 -9.36
N GLY A 424 -15.26 -7.52 -8.97
CA GLY A 424 -15.32 -8.66 -9.89
C GLY A 424 -14.00 -8.96 -10.59
N LYS A 425 -12.88 -8.38 -10.12
CA LYS A 425 -11.55 -8.53 -10.71
C LYS A 425 -10.48 -8.63 -9.64
N GLU A 426 -9.31 -9.17 -9.98
CA GLU A 426 -8.11 -9.07 -9.14
C GLU A 426 -7.44 -7.70 -9.34
N PRO A 427 -6.75 -7.16 -8.32
CA PRO A 427 -5.89 -5.99 -8.50
C PRO A 427 -4.82 -6.22 -9.56
N MET A 428 -4.42 -5.17 -10.28
CA MET A 428 -3.38 -5.24 -11.29
C MET A 428 -2.08 -5.78 -10.72
N ALA A 429 -1.40 -6.65 -11.51
CA ALA A 429 -0.10 -7.21 -11.16
C ALA A 429 1.03 -6.19 -11.38
N LEU A 430 0.97 -5.05 -10.70
CA LEU A 430 1.96 -3.96 -10.74
C LEU A 430 2.65 -3.79 -9.39
N VAL A 431 3.78 -3.08 -9.39
CA VAL A 431 4.45 -2.61 -8.17
C VAL A 431 4.67 -1.10 -8.31
N PRO A 432 4.11 -0.27 -7.42
CA PRO A 432 3.15 -0.65 -6.37
C PRO A 432 1.82 -1.19 -6.93
N LYS A 433 1.07 -1.93 -6.12
CA LYS A 433 -0.32 -2.29 -6.42
C LYS A 433 -1.21 -1.09 -6.12
N TYR A 434 -1.84 -0.53 -7.14
CA TYR A 434 -2.54 0.75 -7.02
C TYR A 434 -3.76 0.69 -6.11
N GLY A 435 -4.51 -0.41 -6.12
CA GLY A 435 -5.64 -0.60 -5.21
C GLY A 435 -5.20 -0.64 -3.74
N ILE A 436 -4.09 -1.32 -3.43
CA ILE A 436 -3.55 -1.36 -2.08
C ILE A 436 -2.98 0.01 -1.69
N LEU A 437 -2.30 0.71 -2.62
CA LEU A 437 -1.80 2.06 -2.36
C LEU A 437 -2.94 3.02 -2.00
N GLY A 438 -4.05 2.97 -2.74
CA GLY A 438 -5.23 3.78 -2.45
C GLY A 438 -5.83 3.47 -1.08
N TYR A 439 -5.93 2.19 -0.75
CA TYR A 439 -6.41 1.74 0.55
C TYR A 439 -5.49 2.20 1.69
N ASP A 440 -4.19 1.93 1.59
CA ASP A 440 -3.21 2.30 2.63
C ASP A 440 -3.19 3.82 2.87
N VAL A 441 -3.13 4.62 1.79
CA VAL A 441 -3.12 6.09 1.87
C VAL A 441 -4.39 6.62 2.51
N ALA A 442 -5.56 6.19 2.03
CA ALA A 442 -6.83 6.67 2.55
C ALA A 442 -7.03 6.26 4.02
N LYS A 443 -6.74 5.01 4.36
CA LYS A 443 -6.82 4.50 5.73
C LYS A 443 -5.93 5.29 6.66
N PHE A 444 -4.65 5.48 6.29
CA PHE A 444 -3.70 6.24 7.08
C PHE A 444 -4.18 7.67 7.37
N PHE A 445 -4.56 8.41 6.33
CA PHE A 445 -4.96 9.81 6.53
C PHE A 445 -6.32 9.95 7.23
N PHE A 446 -7.26 9.03 7.03
CA PHE A 446 -8.50 9.02 7.80
C PHE A 446 -8.27 8.73 9.29
N GLU A 447 -7.43 7.77 9.62
CA GLU A 447 -7.08 7.46 11.00
C GLU A 447 -6.34 8.64 11.65
N ALA A 448 -5.39 9.23 10.93
CA ALA A 448 -4.64 10.39 11.40
C ALA A 448 -5.53 11.62 11.62
N LEU A 449 -6.40 11.96 10.65
CA LEU A 449 -7.38 13.04 10.78
C LEU A 449 -8.37 12.78 11.93
N SER A 450 -8.84 11.54 12.05
CA SER A 450 -9.74 11.18 13.14
C SER A 450 -9.12 11.40 14.52
N ARG A 451 -7.82 11.16 14.63
CA ARG A 451 -7.08 11.24 15.90
C ARG A 451 -6.60 12.66 16.19
N TYR A 452 -6.13 13.38 15.19
CA TYR A 452 -5.44 14.65 15.36
C TYR A 452 -6.20 15.87 14.86
N GLY A 453 -7.19 15.68 13.96
CA GLY A 453 -7.97 16.78 13.39
C GLY A 453 -7.07 17.84 12.76
N GLU A 454 -7.28 19.10 13.15
CA GLU A 454 -6.48 20.26 12.70
C GLU A 454 -5.00 20.22 13.12
N HIS A 455 -4.63 19.38 14.10
CA HIS A 455 -3.26 19.19 14.56
C HIS A 455 -2.52 18.08 13.81
N LEU A 456 -3.06 17.61 12.67
CA LEU A 456 -2.49 16.52 11.86
C LEU A 456 -1.00 16.74 11.58
N GLU A 457 -0.64 17.91 11.08
CA GLU A 457 0.72 18.24 10.64
C GLU A 457 1.72 18.30 11.80
N GLU A 458 1.29 18.72 12.98
CA GLU A 458 2.12 18.80 14.17
C GLU A 458 2.38 17.42 14.79
N ARG A 459 1.46 16.49 14.60
CA ARG A 459 1.43 15.19 15.29
C ARG A 459 1.94 14.02 14.47
N LEU A 460 2.01 14.14 13.14
CA LEU A 460 2.45 13.04 12.26
C LEU A 460 3.97 12.91 12.16
N ASP A 461 4.74 13.93 12.54
CA ASP A 461 6.19 13.89 12.43
C ASP A 461 6.80 12.71 13.19
N GLY A 462 7.55 11.86 12.48
CA GLY A 462 8.21 10.69 13.04
C GLY A 462 7.31 9.53 13.47
N GLN A 463 5.99 9.58 13.23
CA GLN A 463 5.11 8.44 13.52
C GLN A 463 5.24 7.35 12.48
N LEU A 464 5.64 6.16 12.92
CA LEU A 464 5.78 4.98 12.07
C LEU A 464 4.48 4.17 12.04
N THR A 465 3.97 3.89 10.84
CA THR A 465 2.75 3.10 10.64
C THR A 465 2.93 2.13 9.48
N ASP A 466 2.74 0.84 9.72
CA ASP A 466 2.80 -0.22 8.72
C ASP A 466 1.41 -0.43 8.08
N GLY A 467 1.30 -0.35 6.76
CA GLY A 467 0.11 -0.69 5.99
C GLY A 467 0.23 -2.05 5.29
N LEU A 468 -0.70 -2.36 4.39
CA LEU A 468 -0.69 -3.63 3.66
C LEU A 468 0.53 -3.75 2.73
N GLN A 469 0.93 -2.65 2.08
CA GLN A 469 2.13 -2.61 1.25
C GLN A 469 3.03 -1.41 1.50
N ASN A 470 2.52 -0.33 2.12
CA ASN A 470 3.26 0.88 2.38
C ASN A 470 3.56 1.04 3.86
N VAL A 471 4.73 1.57 4.18
CA VAL A 471 5.01 2.10 5.51
C VAL A 471 4.99 3.61 5.44
N PHE A 472 4.41 4.24 6.46
CA PHE A 472 4.32 5.68 6.59
C PHE A 472 5.15 6.14 7.77
N CYS A 473 6.08 7.03 7.52
CA CYS A 473 6.85 7.75 8.51
C CYS A 473 7.19 9.11 7.93
N PHE A 474 6.35 10.09 8.20
CA PHE A 474 6.52 11.41 7.62
C PHE A 474 7.51 12.25 8.43
N ASP A 475 8.31 13.07 7.71
CA ASP A 475 9.38 13.90 8.24
C ASP A 475 9.48 15.19 7.44
N ARG A 476 9.87 16.31 8.07
CA ARG A 476 10.08 17.62 7.45
C ARG A 476 11.55 18.02 7.30
N SER A 477 12.49 17.14 7.62
CA SER A 477 13.93 17.48 7.66
C SER A 477 14.52 17.93 6.33
N MET A 478 13.88 17.59 5.20
CA MET A 478 14.37 17.93 3.85
C MET A 478 13.66 19.12 3.20
N GLY A 479 12.72 19.78 3.87
CA GLY A 479 11.97 20.89 3.25
C GLY A 479 10.88 21.48 4.13
N ARG A 480 9.95 22.21 3.51
CA ARG A 480 8.78 22.78 4.19
C ARG A 480 7.65 21.76 4.37
N GLY A 481 7.45 20.89 3.40
CA GLY A 481 6.46 19.82 3.41
C GLY A 481 6.97 18.52 4.00
N PHE A 482 6.14 17.52 3.96
CA PHE A 482 6.41 16.20 4.52
C PHE A 482 6.83 15.22 3.44
N PHE A 483 7.86 14.44 3.69
CA PHE A 483 8.19 13.27 2.88
C PHE A 483 8.11 12.00 3.72
N ASN A 484 7.72 10.92 3.08
CA ASN A 484 7.66 9.61 3.71
C ASN A 484 9.05 8.96 3.68
N ARG A 485 9.70 8.84 4.83
CA ARG A 485 11.02 8.21 4.96
C ARG A 485 10.95 6.72 5.26
N GLY A 486 9.76 6.20 5.56
CA GLY A 486 9.58 4.79 5.90
C GLY A 486 9.80 3.87 4.70
N PHE A 487 10.47 2.75 4.93
CA PHE A 487 10.68 1.69 3.95
C PHE A 487 10.85 0.34 4.64
N TYR A 488 10.94 -0.73 3.84
CA TYR A 488 11.15 -2.10 4.31
C TYR A 488 12.53 -2.62 3.94
N LEU A 489 13.07 -3.45 4.82
CA LEU A 489 13.99 -4.50 4.44
C LEU A 489 13.22 -5.82 4.38
N VAL A 490 13.10 -6.35 3.18
CA VAL A 490 12.53 -7.68 2.92
C VAL A 490 13.67 -8.68 3.03
N HIS A 491 13.67 -9.45 4.10
CA HIS A 491 14.76 -10.37 4.45
C HIS A 491 14.37 -11.81 4.13
N PHE A 492 15.11 -12.42 3.24
CA PHE A 492 14.98 -13.82 2.87
C PHE A 492 15.96 -14.64 3.71
N THR A 493 15.45 -15.31 4.75
CA THR A 493 16.28 -15.98 5.74
C THR A 493 16.79 -17.35 5.25
N PRO A 494 17.95 -17.83 5.78
CA PRO A 494 18.45 -19.18 5.47
C PRO A 494 17.49 -20.31 5.84
N GLU A 495 16.53 -20.06 6.74
CA GLU A 495 15.48 -20.98 7.15
C GLU A 495 14.30 -21.03 6.16
N SER A 496 14.46 -20.44 4.98
CA SER A 496 13.45 -20.35 3.93
C SER A 496 12.18 -19.61 4.37
N THR A 497 12.35 -18.59 5.21
CA THR A 497 11.27 -17.66 5.58
C THR A 497 11.54 -16.28 4.99
N VAL A 498 10.50 -15.44 4.90
CA VAL A 498 10.63 -14.05 4.51
C VAL A 498 10.13 -13.15 5.65
N GLU A 499 10.99 -12.26 6.09
CA GLU A 499 10.68 -11.30 7.15
C GLU A 499 10.46 -9.92 6.53
N LYS A 500 9.41 -9.22 6.95
CA LYS A 500 9.12 -7.85 6.60
C LYS A 500 9.61 -6.97 7.75
N ILE A 501 10.76 -6.33 7.57
CA ILE A 501 11.38 -5.47 8.58
C ILE A 501 11.08 -4.02 8.21
N VAL A 502 10.41 -3.30 9.10
CA VAL A 502 10.16 -1.87 8.94
C VAL A 502 11.39 -1.09 9.38
N VAL A 503 11.83 -0.12 8.56
CA VAL A 503 12.96 0.79 8.86
C VAL A 503 12.45 2.22 8.97
N GLU A 504 12.89 2.89 10.04
CA GLU A 504 12.57 4.28 10.38
C GLU A 504 13.51 5.28 9.67
#